data_4d611faa500cc8777db97892795d3c6b
#
_entry.id   4d611faa500cc8777db97892795d3c6b
#
_cell.length_a   1.000
_cell.length_b   1.000
_cell.length_c   1.000
_cell.angle_alpha   90.00
_cell.angle_beta   90.00
_cell.angle_gamma   90.00
#
_symmetry.space_group_name_H-M   'P 1'
#
loop_
_entity.id
_entity.type
_entity.pdbx_description
1 polymer ?
#
loop_
_entity_poly.entity_id
_entity_poly.type
_entity_poly.pdbx_seq_one_letter_code
_entity_poly.pdbx_strand_id
1 'polypeptide(L)'
;MPWRELNIGMGGALSAKQYNSAGSIESLQLIPDERRDFIQKSLDDWCANLGYKDCNVNMLTLSRTLCISKNELSQFFDQCLHSNFRIWLSEIRFNAAKKMMLEYPDYSNDIISAECGFSCRTHLYRIFKTKEGCSPTEWRDFHSTDAAQNDSN
;
A
#
# COMPACT_ATOMS: atom_id res chain seq x y z
N MET A 1 -8.56 4.75 -8.58
CA MET A 1 -7.28 4.42 -9.24
C MET A 1 -6.78 3.09 -8.71
N PRO A 2 -6.37 2.22 -9.59
CA PRO A 2 -5.74 0.98 -9.12
C PRO A 2 -4.47 1.35 -8.36
N TRP A 3 -4.24 0.69 -7.25
CA TRP A 3 -3.07 0.94 -6.38
C TRP A 3 -1.73 0.79 -7.11
N ARG A 4 -1.69 0.12 -8.26
CA ARG A 4 -0.51 0.02 -9.12
C ARG A 4 -0.03 1.37 -9.65
N GLU A 5 -0.94 2.32 -9.82
CA GLU A 5 -0.61 3.67 -10.29
C GLU A 5 -0.10 4.57 -9.16
N LEU A 6 -0.18 4.12 -7.92
CA LEU A 6 0.28 4.87 -6.76
C LEU A 6 1.81 4.83 -6.59
N ASN A 7 2.54 4.36 -7.58
CA ASN A 7 4.01 4.27 -7.58
C ASN A 7 4.52 3.66 -6.28
N ILE A 8 4.02 2.48 -5.98
CA ILE A 8 4.56 1.66 -4.90
C ILE A 8 5.97 1.33 -5.35
N GLY A 9 6.95 2.03 -4.81
CA GLY A 9 8.36 1.85 -5.12
C GLY A 9 8.81 0.45 -4.75
N MET A 10 8.40 -0.47 -5.56
CA MET A 10 8.88 -1.83 -5.53
C MET A 10 10.28 -1.79 -6.09
N GLY A 11 11.22 -1.33 -5.30
CA GLY A 11 12.62 -1.49 -5.62
C GLY A 11 12.84 -2.95 -5.95
N GLY A 12 12.85 -3.25 -7.22
CA GLY A 12 12.89 -4.60 -7.74
C GLY A 12 14.21 -5.29 -7.49
N ALA A 13 14.61 -5.38 -6.26
CA ALA A 13 15.56 -6.36 -5.86
C ALA A 13 14.87 -7.72 -6.00
N LEU A 14 14.88 -8.25 -7.18
CA LEU A 14 14.73 -9.68 -7.38
C LEU A 14 15.69 -10.33 -6.40
N SER A 15 15.16 -10.74 -5.27
CA SER A 15 16.00 -11.32 -4.26
C SER A 15 16.60 -12.59 -4.83
N ALA A 16 17.89 -12.67 -4.80
CA ALA A 16 18.67 -13.86 -5.13
C ALA A 16 18.26 -15.10 -4.30
N LYS A 17 17.31 -14.96 -3.40
CA LYS A 17 16.75 -16.05 -2.60
C LYS A 17 16.04 -17.12 -3.43
N GLN A 18 15.70 -16.84 -4.67
CA GLN A 18 15.05 -17.81 -5.55
C GLN A 18 15.99 -18.89 -6.07
N TYR A 19 17.30 -18.75 -5.88
CA TYR A 19 18.29 -19.64 -6.48
C TYR A 19 19.03 -20.53 -5.49
N ASN A 20 18.64 -20.53 -4.24
CA ASN A 20 19.50 -21.09 -3.19
C ASN A 20 19.39 -22.58 -2.94
N SER A 21 18.58 -23.33 -3.67
CA SER A 21 18.69 -24.77 -3.63
C SER A 21 17.98 -25.41 -4.81
N ALA A 22 18.68 -26.30 -5.48
CA ALA A 22 18.13 -27.10 -6.57
C ALA A 22 16.96 -27.99 -6.16
N GLY A 23 16.71 -28.15 -4.85
CA GLY A 23 15.60 -28.93 -4.31
C GLY A 23 14.32 -28.14 -4.08
N SER A 24 14.35 -26.80 -4.09
CA SER A 24 13.19 -25.97 -3.82
C SER A 24 12.46 -25.48 -5.07
N ILE A 25 12.98 -25.74 -6.26
CA ILE A 25 12.34 -25.35 -7.52
C ILE A 25 11.03 -26.12 -7.74
N GLU A 26 10.94 -27.34 -7.25
CA GLU A 26 9.74 -28.19 -7.37
C GLU A 26 8.60 -27.77 -6.47
N SER A 27 8.88 -26.98 -5.41
CA SER A 27 7.86 -26.51 -4.46
C SER A 27 7.34 -25.10 -4.76
N LEU A 28 7.93 -24.38 -5.74
CA LEU A 28 7.44 -23.09 -6.19
C LEU A 28 6.31 -23.28 -7.20
N GLN A 29 5.11 -23.51 -6.67
CA GLN A 29 3.90 -23.42 -7.48
C GLN A 29 3.67 -21.98 -7.88
N LEU A 30 3.94 -21.66 -9.14
CA LEU A 30 3.59 -20.37 -9.71
C LEU A 30 2.07 -20.27 -9.80
N ILE A 31 1.54 -19.11 -9.40
CA ILE A 31 0.12 -18.82 -9.55
C ILE A 31 -0.17 -18.74 -11.06
N PRO A 32 -1.16 -19.50 -11.58
CA PRO A 32 -1.55 -19.40 -12.99
C PRO A 32 -1.98 -17.97 -13.36
N ASP A 33 -1.73 -17.55 -14.58
CA ASP A 33 -1.99 -16.18 -15.04
C ASP A 33 -3.45 -15.75 -14.81
N GLU A 34 -4.41 -16.59 -15.14
CA GLU A 34 -5.83 -16.29 -14.90
C GLU A 34 -6.14 -16.09 -13.42
N ARG A 35 -5.54 -16.92 -12.57
CA ARG A 35 -5.74 -16.80 -11.12
C ARG A 35 -5.07 -15.55 -10.57
N ARG A 36 -3.90 -15.21 -11.07
CA ARG A 36 -3.19 -13.98 -10.74
C ARG A 36 -4.03 -12.75 -11.09
N ASP A 37 -4.59 -12.71 -12.29
CA ASP A 37 -5.43 -11.60 -12.76
C ASP A 37 -6.70 -11.48 -11.90
N PHE A 38 -7.30 -12.59 -11.51
CA PHE A 38 -8.45 -12.61 -10.61
C PHE A 38 -8.11 -12.02 -9.24
N ILE A 39 -6.98 -12.44 -8.65
CA ILE A 39 -6.53 -11.92 -7.34
C ILE A 39 -6.23 -10.44 -7.45
N GLN A 40 -5.53 -10.02 -8.51
CA GLN A 40 -5.21 -8.62 -8.76
C GLN A 40 -6.47 -7.76 -8.84
N LYS A 41 -7.45 -8.20 -9.64
CA LYS A 41 -8.72 -7.48 -9.77
C LYS A 41 -9.47 -7.41 -8.44
N SER A 42 -9.49 -8.49 -7.68
CA SER A 42 -10.14 -8.53 -6.37
C SER A 42 -9.52 -7.54 -5.39
N LEU A 43 -8.20 -7.41 -5.40
CA LEU A 43 -7.48 -6.43 -4.58
C LEU A 43 -7.72 -4.99 -5.06
N ASP A 44 -7.73 -4.78 -6.38
CA ASP A 44 -8.04 -3.47 -6.98
C ASP A 44 -9.46 -3.01 -6.57
N ASP A 45 -10.44 -3.90 -6.68
CA ASP A 45 -11.83 -3.62 -6.29
C ASP A 45 -11.94 -3.33 -4.78
N TRP A 46 -11.23 -4.11 -3.95
CA TRP A 46 -11.19 -3.89 -2.51
C TRP A 46 -10.61 -2.52 -2.15
N CYS A 47 -9.54 -2.11 -2.81
CA CYS A 47 -8.95 -0.78 -2.63
C CYS A 47 -9.90 0.33 -3.12
N ALA A 48 -10.53 0.14 -4.27
CA ALA A 48 -11.51 1.08 -4.82
C ALA A 48 -12.71 1.28 -3.88
N ASN A 49 -13.10 0.23 -3.16
CA ASN A 49 -14.15 0.28 -2.13
C ASN A 49 -13.63 0.72 -0.76
N LEU A 50 -12.43 1.26 -0.69
CA LEU A 50 -11.83 1.85 0.51
C LEU A 50 -11.62 0.84 1.66
N GLY A 51 -11.40 -0.43 1.33
CA GLY A 51 -11.16 -1.47 2.33
C GLY A 51 -9.97 -1.19 3.24
N TYR A 52 -8.96 -0.48 2.74
CA TYR A 52 -7.78 -0.09 3.50
C TYR A 52 -8.06 0.87 4.67
N LYS A 53 -9.23 1.53 4.69
CA LYS A 53 -9.63 2.43 5.78
C LYS A 53 -9.93 1.70 7.09
N ASP A 54 -10.27 0.43 7.02
CA ASP A 54 -10.45 -0.37 8.23
C ASP A 54 -9.09 -0.62 8.91
N CYS A 55 -8.88 0.03 10.04
CA CYS A 55 -7.63 -0.09 10.79
C CYS A 55 -7.38 -1.50 11.36
N ASN A 56 -8.41 -2.34 11.40
CA ASN A 56 -8.34 -3.71 11.93
C ASN A 56 -8.12 -4.77 10.84
N VAL A 57 -8.07 -4.37 9.57
CA VAL A 57 -7.89 -5.34 8.49
C VAL A 57 -6.57 -6.10 8.66
N ASN A 58 -6.66 -7.39 8.48
CA ASN A 58 -5.50 -8.29 8.54
C ASN A 58 -5.66 -9.36 7.44
N MET A 59 -4.65 -10.21 7.29
CA MET A 59 -4.64 -11.23 6.24
C MET A 59 -5.85 -12.17 6.32
N LEU A 60 -6.31 -12.49 7.52
CA LEU A 60 -7.46 -13.36 7.71
C LEU A 60 -8.77 -12.69 7.27
N THR A 61 -8.99 -11.45 7.69
CA THR A 61 -10.20 -10.70 7.32
C THR A 61 -10.22 -10.40 5.83
N LEU A 62 -9.08 -10.05 5.24
CA LEU A 62 -8.96 -9.84 3.79
C LEU A 62 -9.27 -11.14 3.01
N SER A 63 -8.69 -12.25 3.44
CA SER A 63 -8.93 -13.58 2.85
C SER A 63 -10.43 -13.92 2.83
N ARG A 64 -11.11 -13.69 3.94
CA ARG A 64 -12.56 -13.91 4.05
C ARG A 64 -13.37 -12.99 3.13
N THR A 65 -13.02 -11.71 3.12
CA THR A 65 -13.70 -10.70 2.30
C THR A 65 -13.59 -11.02 0.81
N LEU A 66 -12.42 -11.43 0.36
CA LEU A 66 -12.16 -11.72 -1.04
C LEU A 66 -12.49 -13.17 -1.45
N CYS A 67 -12.79 -14.05 -0.48
CA CYS A 67 -12.95 -15.47 -0.71
C CYS A 67 -11.71 -16.10 -1.39
N ILE A 68 -10.53 -15.65 -1.02
CA ILE A 68 -9.24 -16.14 -1.49
C ILE A 68 -8.45 -16.62 -0.28
N SER A 69 -7.85 -17.79 -0.35
CA SER A 69 -7.12 -18.34 0.79
C SER A 69 -5.91 -17.47 1.19
N LYS A 70 -5.56 -17.50 2.45
CA LYS A 70 -4.36 -16.78 2.95
C LYS A 70 -3.09 -17.20 2.23
N ASN A 71 -2.97 -18.48 1.90
CA ASN A 71 -1.81 -19.01 1.17
C ASN A 71 -1.73 -18.41 -0.22
N GLU A 72 -2.82 -18.37 -0.96
CA GLU A 72 -2.86 -17.76 -2.30
C GLU A 72 -2.53 -16.27 -2.23
N LEU A 73 -3.09 -15.54 -1.27
CA LEU A 73 -2.77 -14.13 -1.09
C LEU A 73 -1.29 -13.91 -0.75
N SER A 74 -0.74 -14.72 0.16
CA SER A 74 0.69 -14.66 0.50
C SER A 74 1.57 -14.93 -0.71
N GLN A 75 1.24 -15.94 -1.49
CA GLN A 75 1.96 -16.27 -2.74
C GLN A 75 1.88 -15.11 -3.74
N PHE A 76 0.70 -14.51 -3.88
CA PHE A 76 0.52 -13.36 -4.77
C PHE A 76 1.39 -12.18 -4.34
N PHE A 77 1.37 -11.81 -3.07
CA PHE A 77 2.22 -10.72 -2.56
C PHE A 77 3.69 -11.01 -2.77
N ASP A 78 4.13 -12.22 -2.51
CA ASP A 78 5.52 -12.62 -2.67
C ASP A 78 5.93 -12.70 -4.15
N GLN A 79 5.20 -13.44 -4.96
CA GLN A 79 5.56 -13.74 -6.35
C GLN A 79 5.31 -12.57 -7.31
N CYS A 80 4.22 -11.84 -7.13
CA CYS A 80 3.79 -10.80 -8.06
C CYS A 80 4.17 -9.39 -7.61
N LEU A 81 4.22 -9.16 -6.32
CA LEU A 81 4.51 -7.84 -5.77
C LEU A 81 5.85 -7.75 -5.05
N HIS A 82 6.55 -8.88 -4.88
CA HIS A 82 7.82 -8.97 -4.14
C HIS A 82 7.74 -8.29 -2.78
N SER A 83 6.61 -8.48 -2.09
CA SER A 83 6.26 -7.77 -0.86
C SER A 83 5.46 -8.70 0.07
N ASN A 84 4.89 -8.14 1.11
CA ASN A 84 3.94 -8.83 1.96
C ASN A 84 2.73 -7.93 2.24
N PHE A 85 1.69 -8.50 2.80
CA PHE A 85 0.44 -7.79 3.09
C PHE A 85 0.66 -6.51 3.90
N ARG A 86 1.50 -6.56 4.93
CA ARG A 86 1.74 -5.39 5.81
C ARG A 86 2.39 -4.23 5.07
N ILE A 87 3.43 -4.52 4.30
CA ILE A 87 4.15 -3.52 3.51
C ILE A 87 3.21 -2.95 2.44
N TRP A 88 2.52 -3.81 1.71
CA TRP A 88 1.56 -3.43 0.67
C TRP A 88 0.47 -2.50 1.23
N LEU A 89 -0.16 -2.88 2.35
CA LEU A 89 -1.22 -2.09 2.98
C LEU A 89 -0.69 -0.74 3.49
N SER A 90 0.50 -0.74 4.06
CA SER A 90 1.16 0.48 4.54
C SER A 90 1.42 1.48 3.40
N GLU A 91 1.85 0.99 2.24
CA GLU A 91 2.06 1.82 1.05
C GLU A 91 0.76 2.43 0.54
N ILE A 92 -0.30 1.65 0.48
CA ILE A 92 -1.63 2.12 0.05
C ILE A 92 -2.11 3.24 0.99
N ARG A 93 -2.05 3.02 2.29
CA ARG A 93 -2.47 4.00 3.29
C ARG A 93 -1.63 5.27 3.25
N PHE A 94 -0.33 5.13 3.07
CA PHE A 94 0.59 6.25 2.95
C PHE A 94 0.28 7.12 1.73
N ASN A 95 0.08 6.52 0.56
CA ASN A 95 -0.28 7.23 -0.65
C ASN A 95 -1.66 7.88 -0.54
N ALA A 96 -2.63 7.20 0.06
CA ALA A 96 -3.95 7.76 0.35
C ALA A 96 -3.85 8.98 1.27
N ALA A 97 -2.99 8.94 2.29
CA ALA A 97 -2.77 10.06 3.19
C ALA A 97 -2.17 11.26 2.46
N LYS A 98 -1.16 11.06 1.64
CA LYS A 98 -0.56 12.16 0.83
C LYS A 98 -1.58 12.79 -0.09
N LYS A 99 -2.37 11.98 -0.79
CA LYS A 99 -3.43 12.47 -1.68
C LYS A 99 -4.47 13.29 -0.90
N MET A 100 -4.95 12.75 0.23
CA MET A 100 -5.96 13.43 1.05
C MET A 100 -5.45 14.74 1.64
N MET A 101 -4.18 14.81 2.01
CA MET A 101 -3.56 16.05 2.50
C MET A 101 -3.55 17.16 1.45
N LEU A 102 -3.36 16.80 0.18
CA LEU A 102 -3.38 17.77 -0.92
C LEU A 102 -4.80 18.16 -1.33
N GLU A 103 -5.73 17.22 -1.31
CA GLU A 103 -7.14 17.48 -1.68
C GLU A 103 -7.90 18.22 -0.58
N TYR A 104 -7.55 17.98 0.69
CA TYR A 104 -8.22 18.56 1.85
C TYR A 104 -7.21 19.22 2.79
N PRO A 105 -6.69 20.41 2.40
CA PRO A 105 -5.64 21.09 3.20
C PRO A 105 -6.06 21.41 4.63
N ASP A 106 -7.36 21.58 4.86
CA ASP A 106 -7.91 21.93 6.18
C ASP A 106 -8.05 20.73 7.13
N TYR A 107 -7.89 19.51 6.62
CA TYR A 107 -7.99 18.31 7.46
C TYR A 107 -6.79 18.20 8.39
N SER A 108 -7.05 17.97 9.67
CA SER A 108 -5.99 17.72 10.65
C SER A 108 -5.30 16.37 10.39
N ASN A 109 -4.11 16.20 10.91
CA ASN A 109 -3.41 14.93 10.82
C ASN A 109 -4.16 13.79 11.54
N ASP A 110 -4.98 14.11 12.55
CA ASP A 110 -5.85 13.14 13.21
C ASP A 110 -6.94 12.64 12.26
N ILE A 111 -7.58 13.55 11.53
CA ILE A 111 -8.58 13.20 10.51
C ILE A 111 -7.94 12.37 9.40
N ILE A 112 -6.82 12.82 8.85
CA ILE A 112 -6.08 12.09 7.82
C ILE A 112 -5.72 10.68 8.28
N SER A 113 -5.20 10.56 9.49
CA SER A 113 -4.85 9.27 10.09
C SER A 113 -6.04 8.32 10.15
N ALA A 114 -7.16 8.79 10.67
CA ALA A 114 -8.39 8.00 10.79
C ALA A 114 -8.96 7.60 9.43
N GLU A 115 -9.05 8.55 8.50
CA GLU A 115 -9.63 8.34 7.17
C GLU A 115 -8.80 7.43 6.27
N CYS A 116 -7.50 7.33 6.52
CA CYS A 116 -6.60 6.48 5.74
C CYS A 116 -6.31 5.12 6.39
N GLY A 117 -6.97 4.82 7.51
CA GLY A 117 -6.87 3.50 8.15
C GLY A 117 -5.68 3.31 9.08
N PHE A 118 -4.98 4.38 9.46
CA PHE A 118 -3.93 4.28 10.47
C PHE A 118 -4.54 4.07 11.86
N SER A 119 -3.90 3.25 12.67
CA SER A 119 -4.37 2.96 14.03
C SER A 119 -4.33 4.19 14.94
N CYS A 120 -3.42 5.12 14.67
CA CYS A 120 -3.28 6.37 15.42
C CYS A 120 -2.40 7.35 14.65
N ARG A 121 -2.44 8.63 15.06
CA ARG A 121 -1.61 9.70 14.50
C ARG A 121 -0.11 9.36 14.56
N THR A 122 0.34 8.74 15.62
CA THR A 122 1.75 8.35 15.80
C THR A 122 2.22 7.41 14.68
N HIS A 123 1.37 6.51 14.23
CA HIS A 123 1.68 5.61 13.12
C HIS A 123 1.86 6.40 11.81
N LEU A 124 0.98 7.36 11.54
CA LEU A 124 1.10 8.27 10.39
C LEU A 124 2.43 9.02 10.42
N TYR A 125 2.79 9.62 11.57
CA TYR A 125 4.05 10.35 11.74
C TYR A 125 5.27 9.45 11.50
N ARG A 126 5.24 8.23 12.01
CA ARG A 126 6.34 7.27 11.85
C ARG A 126 6.57 6.92 10.38
N ILE A 127 5.52 6.66 9.63
CA ILE A 127 5.65 6.30 8.22
C ILE A 127 6.17 7.49 7.38
N PHE A 128 5.69 8.70 7.64
CA PHE A 128 6.21 9.89 6.98
C PHE A 128 7.69 10.09 7.27
N LYS A 129 8.09 9.96 8.53
CA LYS A 129 9.50 10.10 8.92
C LYS A 129 10.39 9.07 8.23
N THR A 130 9.91 7.84 8.10
CA THR A 130 10.65 6.75 7.45
C THR A 130 10.76 6.96 5.93
N LYS A 131 9.68 7.39 5.28
CA LYS A 131 9.60 7.46 3.80
C LYS A 131 10.00 8.80 3.23
N GLU A 132 9.65 9.90 3.89
CA GLU A 132 9.89 11.27 3.40
C GLU A 132 10.97 11.99 4.20
N GLY A 133 11.41 11.44 5.32
CA GLY A 133 12.39 12.06 6.19
C GLY A 133 11.86 13.25 7.03
N CYS A 134 10.58 13.56 6.92
CA CYS A 134 9.94 14.69 7.58
C CYS A 134 8.60 14.30 8.19
N SER A 135 8.01 15.19 8.98
CA SER A 135 6.66 14.99 9.54
C SER A 135 5.58 15.22 8.47
N PRO A 136 4.36 14.72 8.67
CA PRO A 136 3.24 15.03 7.78
C PRO A 136 2.98 16.53 7.62
N THR A 137 3.14 17.29 8.70
CA THR A 137 2.96 18.75 8.69
C THR A 137 4.01 19.42 7.81
N GLU A 138 5.29 19.10 8.02
CA GLU A 138 6.38 19.62 7.19
C GLU A 138 6.20 19.24 5.72
N TRP A 139 5.77 18.03 5.45
CA TRP A 139 5.51 17.56 4.10
C TRP A 139 4.40 18.38 3.43
N ARG A 140 3.32 18.66 4.16
CA ARG A 140 2.22 19.52 3.67
C ARG A 140 2.67 20.93 3.35
N ASP A 141 3.40 21.55 4.27
CA ASP A 141 3.87 22.93 4.12
C ASP A 141 4.73 23.04 2.87
N PHE A 142 5.58 22.07 2.63
CA PHE A 142 6.43 22.02 1.45
C PHE A 142 5.62 21.98 0.15
N HIS A 143 4.61 21.12 0.09
CA HIS A 143 3.81 20.92 -1.13
C HIS A 143 2.70 21.97 -1.30
N SER A 144 2.27 22.62 -0.24
CA SER A 144 1.32 23.74 -0.32
C SER A 144 1.95 24.99 -0.93
N THR A 145 3.24 25.21 -0.71
CA THR A 145 3.97 26.33 -1.26
C THR A 145 4.17 26.19 -2.78
N ASP A 146 4.38 24.95 -3.25
CA ASP A 146 4.54 24.69 -4.69
C ASP A 146 3.23 24.91 -5.46
N ALA A 147 2.09 24.60 -4.86
CA ALA A 147 0.77 24.82 -5.46
C ALA A 147 0.45 26.32 -5.61
N ALA A 148 0.89 27.14 -4.67
CA ALA A 148 0.71 28.61 -4.72
C ALA A 148 1.58 29.31 -5.77
N GLN A 149 2.70 28.69 -6.17
CA GLN A 149 3.58 29.24 -7.21
C GLN A 149 3.13 28.95 -8.63
N ASN A 150 2.31 27.90 -8.82
CA ASN A 150 1.78 27.55 -10.14
C ASN A 150 0.54 28.37 -10.55
N ASP A 151 -0.12 29.01 -9.60
CA ASP A 151 -1.28 29.87 -9.87
C ASP A 151 -0.91 31.35 -10.17
N SER A 152 0.38 31.68 -10.18
CA SER A 152 0.86 33.05 -10.38
C SER A 152 1.34 33.35 -11.81
N ASN A 153 0.98 32.51 -12.75
CA ASN A 153 1.27 32.76 -14.18
C ASN A 153 0.00 32.96 -14.96
#